data_248a9a9a8a4abe05fc63b95d89188bcd
#
_entry.id   248a9a9a8a4abe05fc63b95d89188bcd
#
_cell.length_a   1.000
_cell.length_b   1.000
_cell.length_c   1.000
_cell.angle_alpha   90.00
_cell.angle_beta   90.00
_cell.angle_gamma   90.00
#
_symmetry.space_group_name_H-M   'P 1'
#
loop_
_entity.id
_entity.type
_entity.pdbx_description
1 polymer ?
#
loop_
_entity_poly.entity_id
_entity_poly.type
_entity_poly.pdbx_seq_one_letter_code
_entity_poly.pdbx_strand_id
1 'polypeptide(L)'
;MSKRGFEGLEVWQKARQLMVAVHKQVVPLLPPEEKWGLASQIRRSSKSVMANIAEGYGRYYYQDNVRLCYIARGSLDETISHLITALDLDYIPNTLYDDLRALADETR
;
A
#
# COMPACT_ATOMS: atom_id res chain seq x y z
N MET A 1 8.79 -25.11 -1.47
CA MET A 1 8.55 -25.01 -0.03
C MET A 1 7.42 -24.04 0.25
N SER A 2 6.46 -24.45 1.03
CA SER A 2 5.34 -23.58 1.37
C SER A 2 5.77 -22.49 2.36
N LYS A 3 5.21 -21.30 2.19
CA LYS A 3 5.42 -20.21 3.12
C LYS A 3 4.54 -20.40 4.34
N ARG A 4 4.99 -19.90 5.47
CA ARG A 4 4.27 -20.00 6.73
C ARG A 4 3.77 -18.61 7.14
N GLY A 5 2.72 -18.62 7.97
CA GLY A 5 2.16 -17.40 8.50
C GLY A 5 1.60 -16.50 7.42
N PHE A 6 1.64 -15.20 7.71
CA PHE A 6 1.04 -14.20 6.81
C PHE A 6 1.76 -14.11 5.45
N GLU A 7 3.02 -14.51 5.39
CA GLU A 7 3.80 -14.43 4.13
C GLU A 7 3.18 -15.30 3.04
N GLY A 8 2.41 -16.31 3.40
CA GLY A 8 1.70 -17.16 2.45
C GLY A 8 0.40 -16.56 1.92
N LEU A 9 -0.09 -15.48 2.53
CA LEU A 9 -1.34 -14.86 2.09
C LEU A 9 -1.12 -14.07 0.80
N GLU A 10 -1.93 -14.36 -0.21
CA GLU A 10 -1.82 -13.65 -1.48
C GLU A 10 -2.03 -12.14 -1.32
N VAL A 11 -3.02 -11.75 -0.49
CA VAL A 11 -3.31 -10.33 -0.26
C VAL A 11 -2.11 -9.61 0.38
N TRP A 12 -1.39 -10.27 1.29
CA TRP A 12 -0.20 -9.68 1.89
C TRP A 12 0.91 -9.52 0.85
N GLN A 13 1.09 -10.53 -0.01
CA GLN A 13 2.09 -10.49 -1.05
C GLN A 13 1.83 -9.35 -2.05
N LYS A 14 0.57 -9.13 -2.40
CA LYS A 14 0.17 -8.01 -3.27
C LYS A 14 0.41 -6.66 -2.58
N ALA A 15 0.06 -6.55 -1.31
CA ALA A 15 0.30 -5.34 -0.53
C ALA A 15 1.80 -5.03 -0.46
N ARG A 16 2.63 -6.05 -0.28
CA ARG A 16 4.08 -5.90 -0.27
C ARG A 16 4.58 -5.38 -1.62
N GLN A 17 4.10 -5.95 -2.72
CA GLN A 17 4.49 -5.49 -4.06
C GLN A 17 4.14 -4.02 -4.26
N LEU A 18 2.96 -3.62 -3.81
CA LEU A 18 2.53 -2.21 -3.91
C LEU A 18 3.46 -1.31 -3.10
N MET A 19 3.75 -1.69 -1.86
CA MET A 19 4.64 -0.91 -0.99
C MET A 19 6.01 -0.75 -1.63
N VAL A 20 6.59 -1.83 -2.16
CA VAL A 20 7.90 -1.78 -2.79
C VAL A 20 7.88 -0.86 -4.02
N ALA A 21 6.85 -0.99 -4.86
CA ALA A 21 6.72 -0.16 -6.05
C ALA A 21 6.57 1.33 -5.69
N VAL A 22 5.79 1.63 -4.66
CA VAL A 22 5.64 3.01 -4.18
C VAL A 22 7.00 3.59 -3.78
N HIS A 23 7.77 2.85 -2.98
CA HIS A 23 9.05 3.33 -2.50
C HIS A 23 10.10 3.45 -3.61
N LYS A 24 10.12 2.50 -4.54
CA LYS A 24 11.17 2.44 -5.55
C LYS A 24 10.85 3.20 -6.83
N GLN A 25 9.56 3.34 -7.17
CA GLN A 25 9.16 3.91 -8.45
C GLN A 25 8.41 5.23 -8.33
N VAL A 26 7.67 5.46 -7.25
CA VAL A 26 6.90 6.69 -7.08
C VAL A 26 7.69 7.74 -6.31
N VAL A 27 8.16 7.40 -5.12
CA VAL A 27 8.86 8.36 -4.24
C VAL A 27 10.03 9.05 -4.94
N PRO A 28 10.88 8.35 -5.70
CA PRO A 28 11.99 9.03 -6.39
C PRO A 28 11.57 10.06 -7.43
N LEU A 29 10.32 9.99 -7.92
CA LEU A 29 9.79 10.95 -8.90
C LEU A 29 9.18 12.18 -8.26
N LEU A 30 8.95 12.16 -6.93
CA LEU A 30 8.34 13.28 -6.24
C LEU A 30 9.37 14.41 -6.05
N PRO A 31 8.96 15.68 -6.20
CA PRO A 31 9.90 16.79 -6.04
C PRO A 31 10.33 16.97 -4.58
N PRO A 32 11.47 17.63 -4.32
CA PRO A 32 11.98 17.80 -2.96
C PRO A 32 11.01 18.46 -1.99
N GLU A 33 10.15 19.34 -2.48
CA GLU A 33 9.14 20.01 -1.63
C GLU A 33 8.12 19.05 -1.07
N GLU A 34 7.99 17.84 -1.64
CA GLU A 34 7.06 16.81 -1.13
C GLU A 34 7.70 15.86 -0.13
N LYS A 35 8.96 16.07 0.22
CA LYS A 35 9.68 15.14 1.12
C LYS A 35 8.94 14.88 2.41
N TRP A 36 8.40 15.93 3.04
CA TRP A 36 7.67 15.83 4.31
C TRP A 36 6.17 15.85 4.12
N GLY A 37 5.70 15.98 2.87
CA GLY A 37 4.29 15.93 2.51
C GLY A 37 3.94 14.60 1.89
N LEU A 38 3.68 14.63 0.57
CA LEU A 38 3.19 13.46 -0.17
C LEU A 38 4.13 12.25 -0.05
N ALA A 39 5.45 12.45 -0.15
CA ALA A 39 6.40 11.35 -0.06
C ALA A 39 6.32 10.64 1.29
N SER A 40 6.29 11.40 2.37
CA SER A 40 6.18 10.85 3.73
C SER A 40 4.86 10.12 3.91
N GLN A 41 3.77 10.70 3.43
CA GLN A 41 2.43 10.15 3.60
C GLN A 41 2.22 8.86 2.82
N ILE A 42 2.67 8.80 1.57
CA ILE A 42 2.48 7.60 0.74
C ILE A 42 3.36 6.44 1.22
N ARG A 43 4.58 6.76 1.71
CA ARG A 43 5.43 5.73 2.31
C ARG A 43 4.75 5.10 3.52
N ARG A 44 4.17 5.93 4.39
CA ARG A 44 3.51 5.46 5.61
C ARG A 44 2.26 4.65 5.29
N SER A 45 1.39 5.16 4.40
CA SER A 45 0.14 4.47 4.09
C SER A 45 0.38 3.13 3.41
N SER A 46 1.32 3.05 2.48
CA SER A 46 1.60 1.79 1.78
C SER A 46 2.17 0.73 2.71
N LYS A 47 3.03 1.11 3.66
CA LYS A 47 3.52 0.16 4.67
C LYS A 47 2.42 -0.29 5.62
N SER A 48 1.48 0.59 5.93
CA SER A 48 0.38 0.29 6.83
C SER A 48 -0.55 -0.78 6.28
N VAL A 49 -0.73 -0.85 4.95
CA VAL A 49 -1.56 -1.89 4.34
C VAL A 49 -1.06 -3.28 4.72
N MET A 50 0.18 -3.57 4.40
CA MET A 50 0.73 -4.91 4.65
C MET A 50 0.91 -5.19 6.13
N ALA A 51 1.26 -4.18 6.92
CA ALA A 51 1.47 -4.35 8.36
C ALA A 51 0.18 -4.76 9.06
N ASN A 52 -0.95 -4.14 8.70
CA ASN A 52 -2.25 -4.48 9.32
C ASN A 52 -2.77 -5.84 8.86
N ILE A 53 -2.50 -6.24 7.62
CA ILE A 53 -2.85 -7.58 7.16
C ILE A 53 -2.07 -8.63 7.98
N ALA A 54 -0.78 -8.42 8.16
CA ALA A 54 0.07 -9.33 8.92
C ALA A 54 -0.38 -9.42 10.38
N GLU A 55 -0.65 -8.26 10.99
CA GLU A 55 -1.10 -8.22 12.37
C GLU A 55 -2.45 -8.90 12.54
N GLY A 56 -3.38 -8.67 11.60
CA GLY A 56 -4.69 -9.31 11.64
C GLY A 56 -4.60 -10.82 11.54
N TYR A 57 -3.70 -11.33 10.72
CA TYR A 57 -3.49 -12.77 10.58
C TYR A 57 -3.08 -13.41 11.91
N GLY A 58 -2.29 -12.68 12.72
CA GLY A 58 -1.81 -13.20 14.01
C GLY A 58 -2.81 -13.10 15.14
N ARG A 59 -3.98 -12.48 14.94
CA ARG A 59 -4.96 -12.31 16.01
C ARG A 59 -5.77 -13.57 16.26
N TYR A 60 -5.94 -13.89 17.53
CA TYR A 60 -6.73 -15.04 17.95
C TYR A 60 -8.22 -14.83 17.73
N TYR A 61 -8.71 -13.62 18.02
CA TYR A 61 -10.14 -13.31 17.95
C TYR A 61 -10.51 -12.78 16.58
N TYR A 62 -11.59 -13.33 16.02
CA TYR A 62 -12.09 -12.94 14.71
C TYR A 62 -12.36 -11.42 14.59
N GLN A 63 -12.91 -10.84 15.66
CA GLN A 63 -13.24 -9.41 15.66
C GLN A 63 -11.99 -8.54 15.51
N ASP A 64 -10.89 -8.93 16.13
CA ASP A 64 -9.62 -8.19 15.99
C ASP A 64 -9.10 -8.28 14.55
N ASN A 65 -9.20 -9.45 13.94
CA ASN A 65 -8.82 -9.64 12.55
C ASN A 65 -9.66 -8.76 11.62
N VAL A 66 -10.98 -8.74 11.80
CA VAL A 66 -11.89 -7.92 10.99
C VAL A 66 -11.53 -6.45 11.12
N ARG A 67 -11.29 -5.97 12.35
CA ARG A 67 -10.91 -4.58 12.60
C ARG A 67 -9.62 -4.21 11.86
N LEU A 68 -8.61 -5.08 11.93
CA LEU A 68 -7.33 -4.81 11.29
C LEU A 68 -7.44 -4.86 9.76
N CYS A 69 -8.32 -5.71 9.22
CA CYS A 69 -8.60 -5.72 7.79
C CYS A 69 -9.25 -4.41 7.32
N TYR A 70 -10.17 -3.85 8.12
CA TYR A 70 -10.75 -2.54 7.81
C TYR A 70 -9.70 -1.44 7.83
N ILE A 71 -8.78 -1.48 8.80
CA ILE A 71 -7.68 -0.50 8.86
C ILE A 71 -6.80 -0.64 7.62
N ALA A 72 -6.48 -1.86 7.22
CA ALA A 72 -5.68 -2.12 6.02
C ALA A 72 -6.37 -1.56 4.77
N ARG A 73 -7.68 -1.76 4.63
CA ARG A 73 -8.45 -1.20 3.51
C ARG A 73 -8.42 0.31 3.48
N GLY A 74 -8.54 0.95 4.65
CA GLY A 74 -8.44 2.40 4.75
C GLY A 74 -7.06 2.89 4.32
N SER A 75 -6.01 2.20 4.75
CA SER A 75 -4.64 2.53 4.35
C SER A 75 -4.44 2.35 2.85
N LEU A 76 -5.06 1.33 2.26
CA LEU A 76 -5.01 1.10 0.82
C LEU A 76 -5.70 2.25 0.06
N ASP A 77 -6.89 2.64 0.50
CA ASP A 77 -7.60 3.75 -0.13
C ASP A 77 -6.83 5.06 0.02
N GLU A 78 -6.17 5.26 1.16
CA GLU A 78 -5.29 6.41 1.35
C GLU A 78 -4.13 6.38 0.35
N THR A 79 -3.51 5.22 0.16
CA THR A 79 -2.41 5.05 -0.80
C THR A 79 -2.89 5.37 -2.23
N ILE A 80 -4.06 4.88 -2.61
CA ILE A 80 -4.65 5.18 -3.91
C ILE A 80 -4.89 6.68 -4.06
N SER A 81 -5.42 7.33 -3.02
CA SER A 81 -5.64 8.78 -3.04
C SER A 81 -4.34 9.53 -3.26
N HIS A 82 -3.26 9.11 -2.61
CA HIS A 82 -1.95 9.74 -2.82
C HIS A 82 -1.40 9.50 -4.22
N LEU A 83 -1.66 8.33 -4.81
CA LEU A 83 -1.29 8.06 -6.20
C LEU A 83 -2.04 8.97 -7.17
N ILE A 84 -3.33 9.20 -6.91
CA ILE A 84 -4.13 10.14 -7.71
C ILE A 84 -3.56 11.55 -7.59
N THR A 85 -3.18 11.97 -6.37
CA THR A 85 -2.56 13.26 -6.17
C THR A 85 -1.26 13.39 -6.99
N ALA A 86 -0.42 12.35 -6.95
CA ALA A 86 0.83 12.36 -7.71
C ALA A 86 0.57 12.44 -9.22
N LEU A 87 -0.46 11.75 -9.69
CA LEU A 87 -0.85 11.78 -11.10
C LEU A 87 -1.36 13.18 -11.48
N ASP A 88 -2.25 13.73 -10.68
CA ASP A 88 -2.87 15.03 -10.95
C ASP A 88 -1.86 16.18 -10.95
N LEU A 89 -0.81 16.07 -10.15
CA LEU A 89 0.24 17.06 -10.08
C LEU A 89 1.38 16.79 -11.07
N ASP A 90 1.18 15.81 -11.95
CA ASP A 90 2.14 15.43 -13.00
C ASP A 90 3.48 14.94 -12.47
N TYR A 91 3.48 14.37 -11.25
CA TYR A 91 4.70 13.80 -10.67
C TYR A 91 5.01 12.43 -11.22
N ILE A 92 3.97 11.66 -11.61
CA ILE A 92 4.14 10.32 -12.15
C ILE A 92 3.39 10.19 -13.48
N PRO A 93 3.89 9.34 -14.40
CA PRO A 93 3.20 9.12 -15.68
C PRO A 93 1.96 8.24 -15.52
N ASN A 94 1.03 8.37 -16.47
CA ASN A 94 -0.21 7.59 -16.48
C ASN A 94 0.06 6.08 -16.46
N THR A 95 1.09 5.62 -17.16
CA THR A 95 1.42 4.20 -17.23
C THR A 95 1.77 3.65 -15.85
N LEU A 96 2.56 4.37 -15.08
CA LEU A 96 2.91 3.95 -13.72
C LEU A 96 1.67 3.95 -12.82
N TYR A 97 0.87 5.01 -12.91
CA TYR A 97 -0.37 5.07 -12.13
C TYR A 97 -1.27 3.88 -12.45
N ASP A 98 -1.48 3.59 -13.74
CA ASP A 98 -2.38 2.50 -14.14
C ASP A 98 -1.91 1.16 -13.60
N ASP A 99 -0.60 0.90 -13.67
CA ASP A 99 -0.02 -0.35 -13.15
C ASP A 99 -0.22 -0.48 -11.64
N LEU A 100 0.04 0.59 -10.90
CA LEU A 100 -0.09 0.55 -9.44
C LEU A 100 -1.55 0.55 -8.99
N ARG A 101 -2.43 1.22 -9.74
CA ARG A 101 -3.87 1.16 -9.45
C ARG A 101 -4.41 -0.26 -9.63
N ALA A 102 -3.99 -0.95 -10.70
CA ALA A 102 -4.38 -2.34 -10.91
C ALA A 102 -3.89 -3.23 -9.78
N LEU A 103 -2.65 -3.05 -9.35
CA LEU A 103 -2.08 -3.81 -8.24
C LEU A 103 -2.83 -3.52 -6.93
N ALA A 104 -3.16 -2.26 -6.68
CA ALA A 104 -3.93 -1.88 -5.49
C ALA A 104 -5.31 -2.52 -5.50
N ASP A 105 -5.98 -2.56 -6.65
CA ASP A 105 -7.30 -3.18 -6.76
C ASP A 105 -7.23 -4.68 -6.51
N GLU A 106 -6.13 -5.34 -6.86
CA GLU A 106 -5.91 -6.76 -6.53
C GLU A 106 -5.68 -7.00 -5.04
N THR A 107 -5.37 -5.94 -4.29
CA THR A 107 -5.06 -6.03 -2.85
C THR A 107 -6.32 -5.95 -1.98
N ARG A 108 -7.46 -5.61 -2.55
CA ARG A 108 -8.72 -5.48 -1.81
C ARG A 108 -9.27 -6.79 -1.26
#